data_b812044a2deb73c900acbe1b3bfdf41c
#
_entry.id   b812044a2deb73c900acbe1b3bfdf41c
#
_cell.length_a   1.000
_cell.length_b   1.000
_cell.length_c   1.000
_cell.angle_alpha   90.00
_cell.angle_beta   90.00
_cell.angle_gamma   90.00
#
_symmetry.space_group_name_H-M   'P 1'
#
loop_
_entity.id
_entity.type
_entity.pdbx_description
1 polymer ?
#
loop_
_entity_poly.entity_id
_entity_poly.type
_entity_poly.pdbx_seq_one_letter_code
_entity_poly.pdbx_strand_id
1 'polypeptide(L)'
;DVYKRQPYILKTLKNFSNSTNVHIGPISIGMHFNPYGESLVSNKNKIRLEMADSDPRHDQLFSLTWTLAIFIQSINKESKFFTFNSVYGHHGILNKDNTKRPLYHLNNFLISLTNSEIFKFNPVNEVYGLKIVLNDKNYYLFVNSSKQKKEIIIPEINFSNQYKLNLNNYTDIFNNDFSFFNFKNDTSPYTFEPLEIKFIEDK
;
A
#
# COMPACT_ATOMS: atom_id res chain seq x y z
N ASP A 1 8.72 -1.16 11.71
CA ASP A 1 8.99 -0.53 10.41
C ASP A 1 9.33 -1.53 9.31
N VAL A 2 8.37 -2.40 8.98
CA VAL A 2 8.58 -3.46 7.97
C VAL A 2 8.91 -2.85 6.60
N TYR A 3 8.20 -1.81 6.18
CA TYR A 3 8.44 -1.15 4.89
C TYR A 3 9.81 -0.46 4.80
N LYS A 4 10.40 -0.03 5.92
CA LYS A 4 11.77 0.51 5.93
C LYS A 4 12.83 -0.57 5.69
N ARG A 5 12.51 -1.83 5.97
CA ARG A 5 13.43 -2.98 5.79
C ARG A 5 13.34 -3.62 4.40
N GLN A 6 12.25 -3.41 3.66
CA GLN A 6 12.04 -4.03 2.34
C GLN A 6 13.21 -3.82 1.37
N PRO A 7 13.79 -2.62 1.20
CA PRO A 7 14.92 -2.42 0.30
C PRO A 7 16.15 -3.27 0.66
N TYR A 8 16.38 -3.49 1.97
CA TYR A 8 17.49 -4.33 2.44
C TYR A 8 17.23 -5.80 2.18
N ILE A 9 16.00 -6.26 2.37
CA ILE A 9 15.60 -7.65 2.08
C ILE A 9 15.78 -7.93 0.59
N LEU A 10 15.31 -7.04 -0.28
CA LEU A 10 15.45 -7.18 -1.74
C LEU A 10 16.92 -7.17 -2.18
N LYS A 11 17.74 -6.29 -1.59
CA LYS A 11 19.18 -6.28 -1.84
C LYS A 11 19.84 -7.59 -1.44
N THR A 12 19.44 -8.15 -0.30
CA THR A 12 19.96 -9.45 0.18
C THR A 12 19.54 -10.58 -0.76
N LEU A 13 18.26 -10.63 -1.16
CA LEU A 13 17.76 -11.62 -2.11
C LEU A 13 18.51 -11.59 -3.44
N LYS A 14 18.84 -10.42 -3.94
CA LYS A 14 19.62 -10.24 -5.17
C LYS A 14 21.02 -10.89 -5.07
N ASN A 15 21.63 -10.84 -3.90
CA ASN A 15 22.95 -11.46 -3.70
C ASN A 15 22.89 -13.00 -3.65
N PHE A 16 21.73 -13.59 -3.32
CA PHE A 16 21.54 -15.04 -3.24
C PHE A 16 20.95 -15.67 -4.49
N SER A 17 20.35 -14.89 -5.37
CA SER A 17 19.63 -15.37 -6.54
C SER A 17 20.21 -14.77 -7.82
N ASN A 18 20.68 -15.62 -8.71
CA ASN A 18 20.92 -15.26 -10.11
C ASN A 18 19.60 -15.14 -10.90
N SER A 19 18.46 -15.34 -10.24
CA SER A 19 17.12 -15.22 -10.80
C SER A 19 16.74 -13.77 -10.98
N THR A 20 16.24 -13.44 -12.16
CA THR A 20 15.76 -12.11 -12.52
C THR A 20 14.30 -11.85 -12.10
N ASN A 21 13.60 -12.86 -11.58
CA ASN A 21 12.19 -12.78 -11.22
C ASN A 21 12.00 -13.00 -9.72
N VAL A 22 11.57 -11.94 -9.03
CA VAL A 22 11.25 -11.99 -7.60
C VAL A 22 9.74 -11.87 -7.42
N HIS A 23 9.17 -12.82 -6.67
CA HIS A 23 7.80 -12.75 -6.18
C HIS A 23 7.82 -12.27 -4.72
N ILE A 24 7.09 -11.20 -4.45
CA ILE A 24 6.98 -10.60 -3.12
C ILE A 24 5.58 -10.85 -2.58
N GLY A 25 5.50 -11.64 -1.52
CA GLY A 25 4.23 -11.94 -0.86
C GLY A 25 4.20 -13.28 -0.13
N PRO A 26 3.10 -13.57 0.59
CA PRO A 26 1.96 -12.68 0.84
C PRO A 26 2.33 -11.54 1.78
N ILE A 27 1.78 -10.36 1.50
CA ILE A 27 1.95 -9.15 2.31
C ILE A 27 0.63 -8.84 2.99
N SER A 28 0.60 -8.81 4.32
CA SER A 28 -0.59 -8.44 5.09
C SER A 28 -0.20 -7.80 6.41
N ILE A 29 -1.13 -7.04 6.99
CA ILE A 29 -1.01 -6.57 8.36
C ILE A 29 -1.31 -7.75 9.30
N GLY A 30 -0.57 -7.81 10.40
CA GLY A 30 -0.65 -8.88 11.36
C GLY A 30 0.22 -10.08 11.00
N MET A 31 0.47 -10.91 11.97
CA MET A 31 1.25 -12.14 11.79
C MET A 31 0.30 -13.31 11.62
N HIS A 32 0.49 -14.08 10.55
CA HIS A 32 -0.37 -15.23 10.27
C HIS A 32 -0.27 -16.33 11.33
N PHE A 33 0.95 -16.55 11.86
CA PHE A 33 1.17 -17.62 12.83
C PHE A 33 2.30 -17.27 13.79
N ASN A 34 2.10 -17.61 15.05
CA ASN A 34 3.13 -17.57 16.08
C ASN A 34 3.27 -18.95 16.71
N PRO A 35 4.41 -19.64 16.59
CA PRO A 35 4.61 -20.94 17.19
C PRO A 35 4.61 -20.92 18.73
N TYR A 36 4.76 -19.74 19.32
CA TYR A 36 4.83 -19.55 20.78
C TYR A 36 3.57 -18.96 21.39
N GLY A 37 2.55 -18.65 20.57
CA GLY A 37 1.32 -17.99 21.00
C GLY A 37 1.34 -16.47 20.86
N GLU A 38 0.21 -15.84 21.07
CA GLU A 38 -0.01 -14.40 20.88
C GLU A 38 0.74 -13.52 21.90
N SER A 39 0.97 -14.08 23.08
CA SER A 39 1.78 -13.48 24.15
C SER A 39 2.81 -14.51 24.62
N LEU A 40 3.61 -14.16 25.61
CA LEU A 40 4.54 -15.08 26.27
C LEU A 40 3.82 -16.18 27.07
N VAL A 41 2.75 -16.70 26.53
CA VAL A 41 1.99 -17.81 27.10
C VAL A 41 2.62 -19.13 26.65
N SER A 42 2.72 -20.07 27.57
CA SER A 42 3.26 -21.38 27.30
C SER A 42 2.47 -22.12 26.22
N ASN A 43 3.09 -22.33 25.08
CA ASN A 43 2.58 -23.22 24.04
C ASN A 43 3.18 -24.62 24.22
N LYS A 44 2.69 -25.37 25.19
CA LYS A 44 3.20 -26.69 25.57
C LYS A 44 3.17 -27.70 24.42
N ASN A 45 2.17 -27.57 23.54
CA ASN A 45 1.98 -28.50 22.44
C ASN A 45 2.73 -28.11 21.17
N LYS A 46 3.43 -26.97 21.18
CA LYS A 46 4.17 -26.41 20.03
C LYS A 46 3.38 -26.38 18.72
N ILE A 47 2.05 -26.14 18.83
CA ILE A 47 1.18 -26.00 17.68
C ILE A 47 1.32 -24.59 17.09
N ARG A 48 1.14 -24.47 15.78
CA ARG A 48 1.07 -23.18 15.13
C ARG A 48 -0.23 -22.46 15.52
N LEU A 49 -0.08 -21.35 16.22
CA LEU A 49 -1.19 -20.50 16.61
C LEU A 49 -1.19 -19.23 15.77
N GLU A 50 -2.35 -18.73 15.41
CA GLU A 50 -2.48 -17.39 14.86
C GLU A 50 -2.07 -16.37 15.93
N MET A 51 -1.25 -15.39 15.56
CA MET A 51 -0.86 -14.32 16.50
C MET A 51 -2.00 -13.37 16.82
N ALA A 52 -2.95 -13.21 15.89
CA ALA A 52 -4.16 -12.45 16.08
C ALA A 52 -5.24 -13.00 15.14
N ASP A 53 -6.42 -13.27 15.68
CA ASP A 53 -7.58 -13.68 14.89
C ASP A 53 -8.03 -12.55 13.96
N SER A 54 -7.82 -11.31 14.36
CA SER A 54 -8.12 -10.14 13.54
C SER A 54 -7.28 -8.94 13.99
N ASP A 55 -6.86 -8.14 13.03
CA ASP A 55 -6.24 -6.84 13.29
C ASP A 55 -7.23 -5.73 12.91
N PRO A 56 -7.73 -4.92 13.85
CA PRO A 56 -8.71 -3.88 13.56
C PRO A 56 -8.20 -2.82 12.59
N ARG A 57 -6.89 -2.71 12.42
CA ARG A 57 -6.28 -1.79 11.44
C ARG A 57 -6.47 -2.26 10.00
N HIS A 58 -6.84 -3.55 9.81
CA HIS A 58 -7.02 -4.14 8.49
C HIS A 58 -8.15 -3.46 7.69
N ASP A 59 -9.19 -2.99 8.39
CA ASP A 59 -10.34 -2.30 7.79
C ASP A 59 -10.23 -0.77 7.84
N GLN A 60 -9.05 -0.24 8.13
CA GLN A 60 -8.84 1.20 8.28
C GLN A 60 -7.88 1.76 7.24
N LEU A 61 -7.87 3.08 7.10
CA LEU A 61 -6.94 3.81 6.22
C LEU A 61 -5.48 3.40 6.41
N PHE A 62 -5.09 3.03 7.64
CA PHE A 62 -3.75 2.55 7.92
C PHE A 62 -3.36 1.35 7.05
N SER A 63 -4.27 0.40 6.81
CA SER A 63 -3.96 -0.76 5.98
C SER A 63 -3.67 -0.39 4.54
N LEU A 64 -4.39 0.58 4.00
CA LEU A 64 -4.20 1.08 2.64
C LEU A 64 -2.84 1.76 2.49
N THR A 65 -2.54 2.70 3.41
CA THR A 65 -1.29 3.46 3.37
C THR A 65 -0.08 2.57 3.60
N TRP A 66 -0.19 1.61 4.53
CA TRP A 66 0.85 0.64 4.83
C TRP A 66 1.13 -0.29 3.64
N THR A 67 0.08 -0.87 3.04
CA THR A 67 0.20 -1.76 1.88
C THR A 67 0.80 -1.01 0.69
N LEU A 68 0.32 0.21 0.44
CA LEU A 68 0.81 1.03 -0.65
C LEU A 68 2.27 1.44 -0.46
N ALA A 69 2.67 1.81 0.76
CA ALA A 69 4.06 2.14 1.08
C ALA A 69 5.00 0.93 0.85
N ILE A 70 4.57 -0.28 1.24
CA ILE A 70 5.33 -1.51 0.96
C ILE A 70 5.41 -1.76 -0.54
N PHE A 71 4.30 -1.67 -1.25
CA PHE A 71 4.27 -1.83 -2.71
C PHE A 71 5.28 -0.90 -3.38
N ILE A 72 5.19 0.41 -3.09
CA ILE A 72 6.10 1.41 -3.66
C ILE A 72 7.57 1.09 -3.34
N GLN A 73 7.87 0.74 -2.09
CA GLN A 73 9.24 0.40 -1.69
C GLN A 73 9.76 -0.86 -2.38
N SER A 74 8.88 -1.81 -2.65
CA SER A 74 9.23 -3.11 -3.21
C SER A 74 9.34 -3.12 -4.73
N ILE A 75 8.85 -2.11 -5.42
CA ILE A 75 9.00 -1.99 -6.88
C ILE A 75 10.47 -1.82 -7.25
N ASN A 76 10.96 -2.71 -8.07
CA ASN A 76 12.25 -2.64 -8.73
C ASN A 76 12.22 -3.45 -10.04
N LYS A 77 13.33 -3.47 -10.79
CA LYS A 77 13.40 -4.16 -12.09
C LYS A 77 13.23 -5.68 -11.99
N GLU A 78 13.54 -6.26 -10.83
CA GLU A 78 13.48 -7.70 -10.58
C GLU A 78 12.14 -8.15 -10.00
N SER A 79 11.32 -7.22 -9.44
CA SER A 79 10.01 -7.54 -8.85
C SER A 79 8.98 -7.72 -9.96
N LYS A 80 8.57 -8.96 -10.20
CA LYS A 80 7.59 -9.29 -11.25
C LYS A 80 6.19 -9.52 -10.72
N PHE A 81 6.08 -10.01 -9.50
CA PHE A 81 4.80 -10.39 -8.91
C PHE A 81 4.70 -9.91 -7.47
N PHE A 82 3.51 -9.40 -7.13
CA PHE A 82 3.14 -9.04 -5.77
C PHE A 82 1.87 -9.79 -5.38
N THR A 83 1.85 -10.34 -4.17
CA THR A 83 0.65 -10.93 -3.58
C THR A 83 0.32 -10.20 -2.29
N PHE A 84 -0.83 -9.54 -2.26
CA PHE A 84 -1.33 -8.85 -1.10
C PHE A 84 -2.51 -9.60 -0.52
N ASN A 85 -2.45 -9.89 0.77
CA ASN A 85 -3.53 -10.49 1.54
C ASN A 85 -3.99 -11.86 1.02
N SER A 86 -4.87 -12.49 1.76
CA SER A 86 -5.70 -13.60 1.30
C SER A 86 -7.00 -13.07 0.67
N VAL A 87 -7.76 -13.94 0.01
CA VAL A 87 -9.05 -13.54 -0.56
C VAL A 87 -10.09 -13.38 0.56
N TYR A 88 -10.18 -14.38 1.44
CA TYR A 88 -11.16 -14.42 2.53
C TYR A 88 -10.51 -14.52 3.90
N GLY A 89 -11.32 -14.25 4.93
CA GLY A 89 -10.95 -14.44 6.32
C GLY A 89 -10.39 -13.20 6.98
N HIS A 90 -9.76 -13.37 8.11
CA HIS A 90 -9.28 -12.26 8.95
C HIS A 90 -8.23 -11.40 8.27
N HIS A 91 -7.41 -11.99 7.41
CA HIS A 91 -6.40 -11.32 6.60
C HIS A 91 -6.83 -11.15 5.13
N GLY A 92 -8.11 -11.38 4.84
CA GLY A 92 -8.67 -11.33 3.50
C GLY A 92 -9.01 -9.91 3.04
N ILE A 93 -9.16 -9.77 1.73
CA ILE A 93 -9.69 -8.57 1.11
C ILE A 93 -11.22 -8.56 1.08
N LEU A 94 -11.83 -9.73 1.34
CA LEU A 94 -13.27 -9.91 1.51
C LEU A 94 -13.56 -10.43 2.92
N ASN A 95 -14.66 -9.97 3.49
CA ASN A 95 -15.23 -10.53 4.71
C ASN A 95 -15.86 -11.90 4.45
N LYS A 96 -16.23 -12.61 5.52
CA LYS A 96 -16.91 -13.92 5.42
C LYS A 96 -18.25 -13.88 4.69
N ASP A 97 -18.92 -12.75 4.71
CA ASP A 97 -20.19 -12.46 4.01
C ASP A 97 -20.00 -11.92 2.59
N ASN A 98 -18.78 -11.98 2.05
CA ASN A 98 -18.37 -11.44 0.75
C ASN A 98 -18.41 -9.90 0.64
N THR A 99 -18.62 -9.17 1.72
CA THR A 99 -18.47 -7.71 1.67
C THR A 99 -17.03 -7.32 1.42
N LYS A 100 -16.84 -6.30 0.58
CA LYS A 100 -15.53 -5.82 0.16
C LYS A 100 -14.89 -4.98 1.27
N ARG A 101 -13.64 -5.26 1.60
CA ARG A 101 -12.85 -4.45 2.52
C ARG A 101 -12.11 -3.32 1.78
N PRO A 102 -11.59 -2.30 2.47
CA PRO A 102 -10.82 -1.23 1.82
C PRO A 102 -9.68 -1.75 0.93
N LEU A 103 -8.99 -2.81 1.37
CA LEU A 103 -7.91 -3.44 0.62
C LEU A 103 -8.36 -4.09 -0.70
N TYR A 104 -9.61 -4.53 -0.81
CA TYR A 104 -10.16 -5.01 -2.07
C TYR A 104 -10.09 -3.92 -3.14
N HIS A 105 -10.51 -2.72 -2.78
CA HIS A 105 -10.52 -1.59 -3.69
C HIS A 105 -9.10 -1.15 -4.06
N LEU A 106 -8.18 -1.10 -3.08
CA LEU A 106 -6.78 -0.81 -3.37
C LEU A 106 -6.18 -1.83 -4.34
N ASN A 107 -6.44 -3.13 -4.13
CA ASN A 107 -5.93 -4.17 -5.02
C ASN A 107 -6.48 -4.03 -6.44
N ASN A 108 -7.77 -3.74 -6.60
CA ASN A 108 -8.37 -3.46 -7.91
C ASN A 108 -7.69 -2.28 -8.60
N PHE A 109 -7.43 -1.20 -7.86
CA PHE A 109 -6.69 -0.07 -8.39
C PHE A 109 -5.28 -0.47 -8.84
N LEU A 110 -4.52 -1.19 -8.01
CA LEU A 110 -3.18 -1.63 -8.38
C LEU A 110 -3.18 -2.56 -9.59
N ILE A 111 -4.21 -3.42 -9.73
CA ILE A 111 -4.39 -4.27 -10.90
C ILE A 111 -4.69 -3.43 -12.15
N SER A 112 -5.46 -2.34 -12.03
CA SER A 112 -5.75 -1.46 -13.17
C SER A 112 -4.51 -0.75 -13.73
N LEU A 113 -3.43 -0.67 -12.94
CA LEU A 113 -2.14 -0.15 -13.39
C LEU A 113 -1.30 -1.18 -14.19
N THR A 114 -1.82 -2.38 -14.41
CA THR A 114 -1.16 -3.37 -15.27
C THR A 114 -0.98 -2.78 -16.67
N ASN A 115 0.22 -2.92 -17.22
CA ASN A 115 0.65 -2.32 -18.49
C ASN A 115 0.94 -0.80 -18.46
N SER A 116 0.96 -0.16 -17.29
CA SER A 116 1.51 1.18 -17.15
C SER A 116 3.02 1.15 -16.92
N GLU A 117 3.70 2.21 -17.31
CA GLU A 117 5.09 2.43 -16.89
C GLU A 117 5.11 3.09 -15.52
N ILE A 118 5.88 2.53 -14.61
CA ILE A 118 5.94 3.00 -13.22
C ILE A 118 7.37 3.40 -12.85
N PHE A 119 7.52 4.61 -12.36
CA PHE A 119 8.78 5.17 -11.89
C PHE A 119 8.66 5.50 -10.39
N LYS A 120 9.56 4.95 -9.59
CA LYS A 120 9.59 5.19 -8.16
C LYS A 120 10.41 6.43 -7.82
N PHE A 121 9.86 7.29 -6.94
CA PHE A 121 10.60 8.36 -6.31
C PHE A 121 11.38 7.89 -5.08
N ASN A 122 12.48 8.57 -4.78
CA ASN A 122 13.12 8.40 -3.49
C ASN A 122 12.20 8.92 -2.38
N PRO A 123 12.03 8.17 -1.28
CA PRO A 123 11.17 8.62 -0.19
C PRO A 123 11.72 9.90 0.46
N VAL A 124 10.82 10.82 0.77
CA VAL A 124 11.13 12.04 1.51
C VAL A 124 10.24 12.12 2.74
N ASN A 125 10.81 12.20 3.94
CA ASN A 125 10.06 12.35 5.20
C ASN A 125 8.92 11.34 5.39
N GLU A 126 9.11 10.07 5.03
CA GLU A 126 8.09 9.01 5.10
C GLU A 126 6.91 9.19 4.12
N VAL A 127 7.06 10.08 3.14
CA VAL A 127 6.19 10.14 1.97
C VAL A 127 6.83 9.34 0.84
N TYR A 128 6.09 8.37 0.33
CA TYR A 128 6.49 7.49 -0.76
C TYR A 128 5.72 7.87 -2.02
N GLY A 129 6.35 7.78 -3.18
CA GLY A 129 5.71 8.22 -4.41
C GLY A 129 6.06 7.41 -5.63
N LEU A 130 5.12 7.39 -6.58
CA LEU A 130 5.27 6.84 -7.92
C LEU A 130 4.82 7.86 -8.97
N LYS A 131 5.53 7.89 -10.08
CA LYS A 131 5.00 8.39 -11.35
C LYS A 131 4.49 7.20 -12.14
N ILE A 132 3.31 7.32 -12.71
CA ILE A 132 2.60 6.31 -13.48
C ILE A 132 2.30 6.92 -14.84
N VAL A 133 2.74 6.27 -15.92
CA VAL A 133 2.41 6.67 -17.29
C VAL A 133 1.41 5.66 -17.83
N LEU A 134 0.21 6.12 -18.10
CA LEU A 134 -0.90 5.29 -18.58
C LEU A 134 -1.63 6.04 -19.71
N ASN A 135 -1.75 5.43 -20.89
CA ASN A 135 -2.41 6.01 -22.07
C ASN A 135 -1.90 7.43 -22.40
N ASP A 136 -0.58 7.60 -22.42
CA ASP A 136 0.12 8.87 -22.70
C ASP A 136 -0.15 10.00 -21.69
N LYS A 137 -0.76 9.68 -20.56
CA LYS A 137 -0.96 10.60 -19.45
C LYS A 137 -0.05 10.28 -18.28
N ASN A 138 0.40 11.32 -17.59
CA ASN A 138 1.16 11.18 -16.37
C ASN A 138 0.25 11.29 -15.15
N TYR A 139 0.43 10.37 -14.23
CA TYR A 139 -0.20 10.39 -12.92
C TYR A 139 0.86 10.25 -11.83
N TYR A 140 0.55 10.79 -10.68
CA TYR A 140 1.43 10.69 -9.52
C TYR A 140 0.64 10.15 -8.33
N LEU A 141 1.16 9.12 -7.72
CA LEU A 141 0.60 8.51 -6.54
C LEU A 141 1.55 8.72 -5.37
N PHE A 142 1.07 9.37 -4.33
CA PHE A 142 1.84 9.61 -3.11
C PHE A 142 1.12 9.08 -1.88
N VAL A 143 1.88 8.61 -0.92
CA VAL A 143 1.38 8.16 0.38
C VAL A 143 2.24 8.68 1.52
N ASN A 144 1.61 9.36 2.46
CA ASN A 144 2.18 9.65 3.77
C ASN A 144 1.86 8.48 4.71
N SER A 145 2.85 7.65 5.00
CA SER A 145 2.66 6.50 5.89
C SER A 145 2.85 6.84 7.37
N SER A 146 3.12 8.10 7.69
CA SER A 146 3.35 8.54 9.06
C SER A 146 2.05 9.03 9.74
N LYS A 147 2.08 9.12 11.06
CA LYS A 147 1.02 9.70 11.87
C LYS A 147 1.14 11.23 12.02
N GLN A 148 1.98 11.85 11.22
CA GLN A 148 2.25 13.29 11.27
C GLN A 148 1.97 13.92 9.92
N LYS A 149 1.53 15.17 9.94
CA LYS A 149 1.47 16.00 8.76
C LYS A 149 2.87 16.18 8.17
N LYS A 150 2.99 16.08 6.86
CA LYS A 150 4.25 16.23 6.13
C LYS A 150 4.13 17.25 5.03
N GLU A 151 5.22 17.94 4.80
CA GLU A 151 5.39 18.80 3.63
C GLU A 151 6.57 18.29 2.82
N ILE A 152 6.38 18.16 1.53
CA ILE A 152 7.43 17.76 0.59
C ILE A 152 7.41 18.69 -0.60
N ILE A 153 8.57 18.96 -1.16
CA ILE A 153 8.70 19.68 -2.42
C ILE A 153 8.81 18.63 -3.51
N ILE A 154 7.85 18.63 -4.42
CA ILE A 154 7.87 17.79 -5.61
C ILE A 154 8.13 18.73 -6.78
N PRO A 155 9.34 18.71 -7.38
CA PRO A 155 9.64 19.58 -8.50
C PRO A 155 8.77 19.22 -9.71
N GLU A 156 8.31 20.23 -10.44
CA GLU A 156 7.83 20.13 -11.82
C GLU A 156 6.55 19.34 -12.09
N ILE A 157 5.60 19.28 -11.18
CA ILE A 157 4.29 18.73 -11.49
C ILE A 157 3.32 19.87 -11.80
N ASN A 158 2.79 19.91 -13.02
CA ASN A 158 1.72 20.81 -13.43
C ASN A 158 0.37 20.15 -13.19
N PHE A 159 -0.23 20.43 -12.03
CA PHE A 159 -1.49 19.78 -11.65
C PHE A 159 -2.65 20.19 -12.54
N SER A 160 -3.46 19.20 -12.93
CA SER A 160 -4.83 19.47 -13.37
C SER A 160 -5.81 19.17 -12.25
N ASN A 161 -5.73 17.99 -11.70
CA ASN A 161 -6.69 17.46 -10.75
C ASN A 161 -5.99 16.60 -9.70
N GLN A 162 -6.50 16.59 -8.48
CA GLN A 162 -6.04 15.64 -7.47
C GLN A 162 -7.20 14.97 -6.73
N TYR A 163 -6.99 13.72 -6.36
CA TYR A 163 -7.82 12.98 -5.45
C TYR A 163 -7.07 12.75 -4.14
N LYS A 164 -7.79 12.89 -3.01
CA LYS A 164 -7.24 12.65 -1.68
C LYS A 164 -8.05 11.62 -0.94
N LEU A 165 -7.37 10.69 -0.31
CA LEU A 165 -7.95 9.77 0.65
C LEU A 165 -7.25 9.96 2.00
N ASN A 166 -7.99 10.35 3.02
CA ASN A 166 -7.49 10.63 4.36
C ASN A 166 -8.49 10.19 5.44
N LEU A 167 -8.20 10.48 6.70
CA LEU A 167 -9.04 10.06 7.84
C LEU A 167 -10.47 10.58 7.78
N ASN A 168 -10.75 11.66 7.06
CA ASN A 168 -12.07 12.27 6.99
C ASN A 168 -12.97 11.63 5.92
N ASN A 169 -12.39 11.00 4.91
CA ASN A 169 -13.14 10.50 3.75
C ASN A 169 -12.79 9.07 3.34
N TYR A 170 -11.97 8.34 4.11
CA TYR A 170 -11.57 6.99 3.71
C TYR A 170 -12.73 6.00 3.61
N THR A 171 -13.85 6.28 4.28
CA THR A 171 -15.07 5.49 4.20
C THR A 171 -15.80 5.63 2.87
N ASP A 172 -15.53 6.68 2.10
CA ASP A 172 -16.10 6.86 0.76
C ASP A 172 -15.65 5.75 -0.20
N ILE A 173 -14.55 5.11 0.13
CA ILE A 173 -14.03 3.95 -0.58
C ILE A 173 -15.02 2.79 -0.64
N PHE A 174 -15.88 2.63 0.38
CA PHE A 174 -16.88 1.57 0.44
C PHE A 174 -18.10 1.85 -0.43
N ASN A 175 -18.40 3.14 -0.67
CA ASN A 175 -19.61 3.59 -1.36
C ASN A 175 -19.40 3.78 -2.86
N ASN A 176 -18.16 3.98 -3.27
CA ASN A 176 -17.80 4.19 -4.66
C ASN A 176 -16.79 3.10 -5.05
N ASP A 177 -17.14 2.27 -6.01
CA ASP A 177 -16.19 1.36 -6.66
C ASP A 177 -15.02 2.21 -7.17
N PHE A 178 -14.04 2.47 -6.33
CA PHE A 178 -12.82 3.22 -6.59
C PHE A 178 -12.80 3.86 -8.00
N SER A 179 -13.84 4.59 -8.34
CA SER A 179 -13.73 5.58 -9.40
C SER A 179 -12.86 6.69 -8.79
N PHE A 180 -11.57 6.38 -8.63
CA PHE A 180 -10.52 7.26 -8.08
C PHE A 180 -10.46 8.61 -8.78
N PHE A 181 -11.28 8.80 -9.76
CA PHE A 181 -11.20 9.86 -10.72
C PHE A 181 -12.23 10.97 -10.53
N ASN A 182 -12.95 11.01 -9.41
CA ASN A 182 -13.69 12.21 -9.03
C ASN A 182 -12.73 13.25 -8.41
N PHE A 183 -11.82 13.72 -9.23
CA PHE A 183 -10.84 14.74 -8.87
C PHE A 183 -11.53 16.01 -8.43
N LYS A 184 -11.18 16.51 -7.26
CA LYS A 184 -11.52 17.87 -6.82
C LYS A 184 -10.31 18.76 -7.00
N ASN A 185 -10.51 19.94 -7.54
CA ASN A 185 -9.48 20.97 -7.57
C ASN A 185 -9.08 21.31 -6.13
N ASP A 186 -7.86 20.96 -5.75
CA ASP A 186 -7.28 21.35 -4.47
C ASP A 186 -5.89 21.98 -4.71
N THR A 187 -5.57 22.97 -3.89
CA THR A 187 -4.53 23.93 -4.15
C THR A 187 -3.16 23.58 -3.55
N SER A 188 -3.04 22.51 -2.79
CA SER A 188 -1.76 22.15 -2.16
C SER A 188 -1.37 20.68 -2.34
N PRO A 189 -0.61 20.37 -3.39
CA PRO A 189 -0.11 19.01 -3.63
C PRO A 189 1.01 18.60 -2.67
N TYR A 190 1.67 19.56 -2.05
CA TYR A 190 2.91 19.37 -1.29
C TYR A 190 2.68 19.08 0.19
N THR A 191 1.49 19.34 0.70
CA THR A 191 1.13 19.08 2.09
C THR A 191 0.32 17.79 2.20
N PHE A 192 0.73 16.88 3.06
CA PHE A 192 0.09 15.59 3.30
C PHE A 192 -0.38 15.50 4.74
N GLU A 193 -1.65 15.25 4.94
CA GLU A 193 -2.20 14.92 6.26
C GLU A 193 -1.72 13.53 6.72
N PRO A 194 -1.83 13.19 8.01
CA PRO A 194 -1.48 11.86 8.51
C PRO A 194 -2.19 10.75 7.74
N LEU A 195 -1.45 9.73 7.33
CA LEU A 195 -1.97 8.56 6.60
C LEU A 195 -2.71 8.94 5.29
N GLU A 196 -2.35 10.04 4.65
CA GLU A 196 -3.01 10.48 3.42
C GLU A 196 -2.43 9.81 2.18
N ILE A 197 -3.32 9.43 1.27
CA ILE A 197 -2.99 9.01 -0.09
C ILE A 197 -3.45 10.12 -1.04
N LYS A 198 -2.58 10.52 -1.96
CA LYS A 198 -2.90 11.46 -3.04
C LYS A 198 -2.66 10.82 -4.38
N PHE A 199 -3.61 10.98 -5.27
CA PHE A 199 -3.47 10.66 -6.67
C PHE A 199 -3.66 11.92 -7.49
N ILE A 200 -2.70 12.25 -8.33
CA ILE A 200 -2.59 13.53 -9.02
C ILE A 200 -2.50 13.26 -10.51
N GLU A 201 -3.31 13.94 -11.31
CA GLU A 201 -3.21 13.95 -12.77
C GLU A 201 -2.38 15.16 -13.21
N ASP A 202 -1.39 14.93 -14.04
CA ASP A 202 -0.60 15.98 -14.70
C ASP A 202 -1.37 16.56 -15.90
N LYS A 203 -1.12 17.84 -16.20
CA LYS A 203 -1.74 18.52 -17.33
C LYS A 203 -1.18 18.08 -18.67
#